data_9833bead2af06fd877fffd614857337a
#
_entry.id   9833bead2af06fd877fffd614857337a
#
_cell.length_a   1.000
_cell.length_b   1.000
_cell.length_c   1.000
_cell.angle_alpha   90.00
_cell.angle_beta   90.00
_cell.angle_gamma   90.00
#
_symmetry.space_group_name_H-M   'P 1'
#
loop_
_entity.id
_entity.type
_entity.pdbx_description
1 polymer ?
#
loop_
_entity_poly.entity_id
_entity_poly.type
_entity_poly.pdbx_seq_one_letter_code
_entity_poly.pdbx_strand_id
1 'polypeptide(L)'
;MGDAERTSGLAGFSTRAIHAGQDPEPTTGAVVTPISLSTTFAQDAVGEHRGFEYSRSGNPTRSAFEEQMASLELARHGLSFASGLAAEDNVLRLLTTERARGRRILLGNDAYGGTFRLISKVWSPMGFPWTAVDLTDLDALRSDWPDDVGMIWLETPTNPLLTCFDIEAIASIAHERDAIVVVDNTFATPYLQQPITLGADVVVHSATKYLGGHSDVLGGFVATSDDELAEHLRFTQNAAGAVPGPFDCYLVMRGLKTLAVRMDRHCENARAVVDLLVGHDAVETVLYPQLPDHPGHAAAAKQMKDFGGMVSFRMRGGKEAAMRVAESTSLFTLAESLGAVESLIEHPGAMTHMSAAGSPLEVPDDLVRISVGIEDASDLVDDLATALDHL
;
A
#
# COMPACT_ATOMS: atom_id res chain seq x y z
N MET A 1 -6.63 -30.13 16.82
CA MET A 1 -6.29 -29.57 15.51
C MET A 1 -7.25 -28.41 15.32
N GLY A 2 -6.75 -27.21 15.53
CA GLY A 2 -7.57 -25.99 15.45
C GLY A 2 -7.91 -25.68 13.99
N ASP A 3 -9.04 -25.01 13.75
CA ASP A 3 -9.54 -24.64 12.43
C ASP A 3 -8.59 -23.70 11.65
N ALA A 4 -7.61 -23.08 12.30
CA ALA A 4 -6.53 -22.32 11.66
C ALA A 4 -5.72 -23.16 10.62
N GLU A 5 -5.55 -24.48 10.85
CA GLU A 5 -4.92 -25.37 9.88
C GLU A 5 -5.81 -25.65 8.65
N ARG A 6 -7.13 -25.41 8.73
CA ARG A 6 -8.07 -25.68 7.62
C ARG A 6 -8.04 -24.63 6.52
N THR A 7 -7.66 -23.39 6.83
CA THR A 7 -7.76 -22.26 5.88
C THR A 7 -6.40 -21.78 5.35
N SER A 8 -5.29 -22.14 5.96
CA SER A 8 -3.97 -21.54 5.67
C SER A 8 -3.22 -22.10 4.44
N GLY A 9 -3.59 -23.27 3.94
CA GLY A 9 -2.75 -23.93 2.94
C GLY A 9 -3.34 -24.12 1.53
N LEU A 10 -4.66 -24.07 1.36
CA LEU A 10 -5.32 -24.51 0.12
C LEU A 10 -6.51 -23.66 -0.34
N ALA A 11 -6.95 -22.65 0.42
CA ALA A 11 -8.10 -21.84 0.07
C ALA A 11 -7.73 -20.67 -0.84
N GLY A 12 -8.58 -20.36 -1.83
CA GLY A 12 -8.45 -19.19 -2.69
C GLY A 12 -8.51 -17.87 -1.91
N PHE A 13 -8.06 -16.80 -2.54
CA PHE A 13 -7.96 -15.45 -1.92
C PHE A 13 -9.26 -15.01 -1.22
N SER A 14 -10.40 -15.05 -1.92
CA SER A 14 -11.68 -14.59 -1.37
C SER A 14 -12.12 -15.40 -0.15
N THR A 15 -11.83 -16.71 -0.11
CA THR A 15 -12.11 -17.55 1.07
C THR A 15 -11.25 -17.13 2.25
N ARG A 16 -9.96 -16.88 2.03
CA ARG A 16 -9.04 -16.38 3.07
C ARG A 16 -9.43 -15.00 3.57
N ALA A 17 -9.86 -14.10 2.68
CA ALA A 17 -10.33 -12.77 3.02
C ALA A 17 -11.56 -12.79 3.96
N ILE A 18 -12.37 -13.85 3.91
CA ILE A 18 -13.57 -13.99 4.75
C ILE A 18 -13.27 -14.73 6.07
N HIS A 19 -12.39 -15.73 6.03
CA HIS A 19 -12.28 -16.72 7.13
C HIS A 19 -10.96 -16.67 7.90
N ALA A 20 -9.83 -16.25 7.32
CA ALA A 20 -8.56 -16.26 8.02
C ALA A 20 -8.58 -15.34 9.24
N GLY A 21 -8.13 -15.84 10.40
CA GLY A 21 -8.13 -15.12 11.67
C GLY A 21 -9.53 -14.82 12.26
N GLN A 22 -10.58 -15.39 11.71
CA GLN A 22 -11.97 -15.07 12.09
C GLN A 22 -12.79 -16.32 12.42
N ASP A 23 -12.25 -17.17 13.27
CA ASP A 23 -13.00 -18.28 13.85
C ASP A 23 -14.19 -17.76 14.68
N PRO A 24 -15.33 -18.50 14.72
CA PRO A 24 -16.44 -18.13 15.58
C PRO A 24 -16.00 -17.97 17.03
N GLU A 25 -16.48 -16.92 17.70
CA GLU A 25 -16.15 -16.63 19.09
C GLU A 25 -16.58 -17.83 19.99
N PRO A 26 -15.65 -18.42 20.76
CA PRO A 26 -15.90 -19.72 21.39
C PRO A 26 -16.95 -19.72 22.50
N THR A 27 -17.26 -18.56 23.10
CA THR A 27 -18.24 -18.46 24.21
C THR A 27 -19.67 -18.33 23.70
N THR A 28 -19.89 -17.52 22.66
CA THR A 28 -21.22 -17.18 22.15
C THR A 28 -21.52 -17.79 20.78
N GLY A 29 -20.49 -18.23 20.05
CA GLY A 29 -20.63 -18.70 18.67
C GLY A 29 -20.80 -17.57 17.66
N ALA A 30 -20.49 -16.32 18.02
CA ALA A 30 -20.60 -15.18 17.12
C ALA A 30 -19.69 -15.39 15.90
N VAL A 31 -20.25 -15.28 14.68
CA VAL A 31 -19.51 -15.50 13.40
C VAL A 31 -18.67 -14.29 12.99
N VAL A 32 -18.89 -13.14 13.61
CA VAL A 32 -18.09 -11.92 13.41
C VAL A 32 -17.21 -11.74 14.64
N THR A 33 -15.92 -11.49 14.41
CA THR A 33 -14.95 -11.21 15.49
C THR A 33 -15.44 -10.05 16.36
N PRO A 34 -15.63 -10.23 17.68
CA PRO A 34 -16.04 -9.15 18.58
C PRO A 34 -14.99 -8.02 18.64
N ILE A 35 -15.46 -6.79 18.89
CA ILE A 35 -14.58 -5.64 19.12
C ILE A 35 -14.18 -5.63 20.59
N SER A 36 -12.93 -5.99 20.89
CA SER A 36 -12.37 -5.96 22.25
C SER A 36 -11.81 -4.59 22.57
N LEU A 37 -12.57 -3.76 23.30
CA LEU A 37 -12.13 -2.42 23.72
C LEU A 37 -11.30 -2.44 25.01
N SER A 38 -11.15 -3.61 25.67
CA SER A 38 -10.38 -3.70 26.91
C SER A 38 -8.91 -3.35 26.69
N THR A 39 -8.37 -2.47 27.53
CA THR A 39 -6.94 -2.13 27.52
C THR A 39 -6.11 -3.07 28.37
N THR A 40 -6.71 -3.74 29.36
CA THR A 40 -6.02 -4.64 30.31
C THR A 40 -6.83 -5.91 30.53
N PHE A 41 -6.13 -7.01 30.79
CA PHE A 41 -6.71 -8.34 30.94
C PHE A 41 -6.28 -8.95 32.28
N ALA A 42 -7.22 -9.66 32.93
CA ALA A 42 -6.93 -10.33 34.19
C ALA A 42 -5.95 -11.49 33.99
N GLN A 43 -5.08 -11.66 34.96
CA GLN A 43 -4.15 -12.80 35.05
C GLN A 43 -4.65 -13.76 36.12
N ASP A 44 -4.41 -15.06 35.93
CA ASP A 44 -4.77 -16.10 36.91
C ASP A 44 -3.79 -16.13 38.08
N ALA A 45 -2.50 -15.78 37.82
CA ALA A 45 -1.45 -15.55 38.81
C ALA A 45 -0.46 -14.52 38.26
N VAL A 46 0.51 -14.06 39.05
CA VAL A 46 1.53 -13.12 38.62
C VAL A 46 2.32 -13.68 37.42
N GLY A 47 2.18 -13.06 36.26
CA GLY A 47 2.79 -13.52 35.00
C GLY A 47 2.02 -14.62 34.25
N GLU A 48 0.90 -15.10 34.78
CA GLU A 48 0.06 -16.15 34.14
C GLU A 48 -1.18 -15.55 33.50
N HIS A 49 -1.06 -15.07 32.25
CA HIS A 49 -2.15 -14.50 31.46
C HIS A 49 -2.78 -15.54 30.49
N ARG A 50 -4.03 -15.28 30.07
CA ARG A 50 -4.80 -16.15 29.16
C ARG A 50 -4.60 -15.78 27.68
N GLY A 51 -3.36 -15.42 27.28
CA GLY A 51 -3.01 -15.01 25.91
C GLY A 51 -2.85 -13.50 25.75
N PHE A 52 -3.58 -12.68 26.51
CA PHE A 52 -3.50 -11.23 26.47
C PHE A 52 -3.27 -10.67 27.88
N GLU A 53 -2.51 -9.58 27.98
CA GLU A 53 -2.25 -8.87 29.24
C GLU A 53 -2.55 -7.37 29.13
N TYR A 54 -2.18 -6.76 28.01
CA TYR A 54 -2.35 -5.33 27.75
C TYR A 54 -2.50 -5.04 26.25
N SER A 55 -3.45 -4.18 25.86
CA SER A 55 -3.83 -3.99 24.45
C SER A 55 -2.73 -3.43 23.55
N ARG A 56 -1.73 -2.70 24.09
CA ARG A 56 -0.59 -2.27 23.28
C ARG A 56 0.27 -3.47 22.84
N SER A 57 0.48 -4.45 23.74
CA SER A 57 1.25 -5.66 23.45
C SER A 57 0.44 -6.66 22.61
N GLY A 58 -0.87 -6.83 22.90
CA GLY A 58 -1.75 -7.75 22.20
C GLY A 58 -3.23 -7.41 22.44
N ASN A 59 -4.07 -7.51 21.38
CA ASN A 59 -5.51 -7.30 21.46
C ASN A 59 -6.22 -8.32 20.55
N PRO A 60 -7.31 -8.98 21.01
CA PRO A 60 -7.98 -10.03 20.23
C PRO A 60 -8.43 -9.57 18.83
N THR A 61 -9.03 -8.38 18.71
CA THR A 61 -9.51 -7.85 17.43
C THR A 61 -8.34 -7.50 16.52
N ARG A 62 -7.25 -6.92 17.07
CA ARG A 62 -6.05 -6.63 16.30
C ARG A 62 -5.37 -7.90 15.80
N SER A 63 -5.26 -8.92 16.63
CA SER A 63 -4.66 -10.20 16.25
C SER A 63 -5.41 -10.88 15.11
N ALA A 64 -6.75 -10.84 15.13
CA ALA A 64 -7.57 -11.35 14.03
C ALA A 64 -7.30 -10.61 12.71
N PHE A 65 -7.15 -9.28 12.75
CA PHE A 65 -6.79 -8.48 11.58
C PHE A 65 -5.38 -8.81 11.07
N GLU A 66 -4.40 -8.93 11.97
CA GLU A 66 -3.01 -9.25 11.64
C GLU A 66 -2.89 -10.64 10.98
N GLU A 67 -3.63 -11.64 11.48
CA GLU A 67 -3.70 -12.97 10.90
C GLU A 67 -4.38 -12.98 9.53
N GLN A 68 -5.52 -12.28 9.38
CA GLN A 68 -6.23 -12.17 8.10
C GLN A 68 -5.31 -11.58 7.03
N MET A 69 -4.66 -10.47 7.30
CA MET A 69 -3.80 -9.79 6.33
C MET A 69 -2.52 -10.58 6.01
N ALA A 70 -1.89 -11.20 7.02
CA ALA A 70 -0.74 -12.08 6.79
C ALA A 70 -1.10 -13.22 5.83
N SER A 71 -2.29 -13.82 6.01
CA SER A 71 -2.81 -14.85 5.11
C SER A 71 -3.02 -14.32 3.68
N LEU A 72 -3.51 -13.09 3.51
CA LEU A 72 -3.74 -12.51 2.18
C LEU A 72 -2.43 -12.20 1.45
N GLU A 73 -1.41 -11.71 2.16
CA GLU A 73 -0.07 -11.47 1.62
C GLU A 73 0.77 -12.75 1.44
N LEU A 74 0.28 -13.92 1.86
CA LEU A 74 1.03 -15.17 1.91
C LEU A 74 2.30 -15.05 2.77
N ALA A 75 2.24 -14.24 3.82
CA ALA A 75 3.30 -14.03 4.79
C ALA A 75 3.06 -14.85 6.06
N ARG A 76 4.15 -15.15 6.80
CA ARG A 76 4.04 -15.83 8.10
C ARG A 76 3.65 -14.89 9.23
N HIS A 77 3.98 -13.61 9.12
CA HIS A 77 3.78 -12.60 10.16
C HIS A 77 3.08 -11.37 9.61
N GLY A 78 2.15 -10.85 10.38
CA GLY A 78 1.46 -9.59 10.15
C GLY A 78 1.50 -8.70 11.39
N LEU A 79 1.66 -7.40 11.19
CA LEU A 79 1.65 -6.39 12.24
C LEU A 79 0.87 -5.17 11.76
N SER A 80 -0.04 -4.67 12.58
CA SER A 80 -0.89 -3.53 12.25
C SER A 80 -0.49 -2.27 13.00
N PHE A 81 -0.67 -1.12 12.37
CA PHE A 81 -0.24 0.20 12.84
C PHE A 81 -1.35 1.23 12.72
N ALA A 82 -1.24 2.31 13.51
CA ALA A 82 -2.21 3.40 13.53
C ALA A 82 -2.29 4.20 12.19
N SER A 83 -1.31 4.07 11.31
CA SER A 83 -1.31 4.64 9.96
C SER A 83 -0.27 3.95 9.06
N GLY A 84 -0.36 4.16 7.73
CA GLY A 84 0.67 3.71 6.80
C GLY A 84 2.06 4.25 7.17
N LEU A 85 2.18 5.56 7.43
CA LEU A 85 3.47 6.17 7.85
C LEU A 85 3.98 5.63 9.19
N ALA A 86 3.11 5.22 10.11
CA ALA A 86 3.55 4.56 11.34
C ALA A 86 4.11 3.15 11.06
N ALA A 87 3.56 2.45 10.08
CA ALA A 87 4.10 1.18 9.58
C ALA A 87 5.47 1.39 8.92
N GLU A 88 5.60 2.38 8.03
CA GLU A 88 6.84 2.74 7.36
C GLU A 88 7.94 3.13 8.38
N ASP A 89 7.64 3.99 9.36
CA ASP A 89 8.58 4.37 10.42
C ASP A 89 9.08 3.16 11.21
N ASN A 90 8.20 2.20 11.47
CA ASN A 90 8.58 0.96 12.15
C ASN A 90 9.49 0.08 11.28
N VAL A 91 9.24 -0.02 9.98
CA VAL A 91 10.08 -0.75 9.03
C VAL A 91 11.46 -0.11 8.89
N LEU A 92 11.53 1.22 8.81
CA LEU A 92 12.82 1.94 8.76
C LEU A 92 13.70 1.67 9.98
N ARG A 93 13.14 1.30 11.14
CA ARG A 93 13.90 0.90 12.35
C ARG A 93 14.69 -0.39 12.16
N LEU A 94 14.39 -1.20 11.16
CA LEU A 94 15.21 -2.37 10.80
C LEU A 94 16.65 -1.98 10.42
N LEU A 95 16.87 -0.75 9.95
CA LEU A 95 18.22 -0.21 9.70
C LEU A 95 19.08 -0.03 10.96
N THR A 96 18.51 -0.17 12.15
CA THR A 96 19.24 -0.15 13.43
C THR A 96 19.66 -1.54 13.89
N THR A 97 19.28 -2.59 13.17
CA THR A 97 19.60 -3.99 13.51
C THR A 97 20.90 -4.45 12.86
N GLU A 98 21.43 -5.56 13.36
CA GLU A 98 22.59 -6.23 12.74
C GLU A 98 22.25 -6.87 11.39
N ARG A 99 20.96 -7.10 11.09
CA ARG A 99 20.48 -7.64 9.83
C ARG A 99 20.71 -6.67 8.67
N ALA A 100 20.59 -5.36 8.91
CA ALA A 100 20.92 -4.33 7.91
C ALA A 100 22.41 -4.01 7.96
N ARG A 101 23.17 -4.42 6.94
CA ARG A 101 24.63 -4.20 6.86
C ARG A 101 25.02 -2.76 6.62
N GLY A 102 24.10 -1.92 6.15
CA GLY A 102 24.31 -0.50 5.88
C GLY A 102 23.18 0.34 6.46
N ARG A 103 23.34 1.65 6.34
CA ARG A 103 22.33 2.63 6.80
C ARG A 103 21.64 3.39 5.70
N ARG A 104 22.16 3.28 4.46
CA ARG A 104 21.59 3.96 3.30
C ARG A 104 20.29 3.28 2.84
N ILE A 105 19.31 4.11 2.52
CA ILE A 105 18.06 3.71 1.88
C ILE A 105 18.17 4.05 0.39
N LEU A 106 18.02 3.05 -0.48
CA LEU A 106 17.71 3.31 -1.89
C LEU A 106 16.20 3.45 -2.00
N LEU A 107 15.74 4.61 -2.45
CA LEU A 107 14.32 4.92 -2.61
C LEU A 107 14.01 5.07 -4.09
N GLY A 108 12.98 4.37 -4.58
CA GLY A 108 12.48 4.58 -5.93
C GLY A 108 12.19 6.06 -6.20
N ASN A 109 12.56 6.55 -7.39
CA ASN A 109 12.47 7.96 -7.76
C ASN A 109 11.04 8.49 -7.98
N ASP A 110 10.02 7.65 -7.81
CA ASP A 110 8.60 7.99 -7.87
C ASP A 110 7.88 7.32 -6.68
N ALA A 111 8.30 7.62 -5.48
CA ALA A 111 7.68 7.15 -4.25
C ALA A 111 6.69 8.18 -3.69
N TYR A 112 5.71 7.71 -2.92
CA TYR A 112 4.74 8.54 -2.24
C TYR A 112 5.38 9.71 -1.48
N GLY A 113 4.85 10.92 -1.65
CA GLY A 113 5.39 12.14 -1.02
C GLY A 113 5.50 12.08 0.50
N GLY A 114 4.67 11.27 1.18
CA GLY A 114 4.76 11.00 2.62
C GLY A 114 5.98 10.18 2.99
N THR A 115 6.27 9.10 2.27
CA THR A 115 7.45 8.24 2.41
C THR A 115 8.72 9.05 2.16
N PHE A 116 8.75 9.82 1.07
CA PHE A 116 9.86 10.75 0.79
C PHE A 116 10.09 11.73 1.95
N ARG A 117 9.03 12.35 2.46
CA ARG A 117 9.12 13.28 3.59
C ARG A 117 9.64 12.61 4.86
N LEU A 118 9.15 11.40 5.18
CA LEU A 118 9.60 10.63 6.33
C LEU A 118 11.09 10.32 6.23
N ILE A 119 11.53 9.78 5.10
CA ILE A 119 12.94 9.42 4.88
C ILE A 119 13.83 10.66 4.84
N SER A 120 13.50 11.66 4.02
CA SER A 120 14.38 12.81 3.77
C SER A 120 14.43 13.83 4.91
N LYS A 121 13.33 14.03 5.65
CA LYS A 121 13.21 15.09 6.68
C LYS A 121 13.26 14.56 8.10
N VAL A 122 13.01 13.28 8.33
CA VAL A 122 13.03 12.69 9.68
C VAL A 122 14.22 11.75 9.82
N TRP A 123 14.35 10.72 8.98
CA TRP A 123 15.39 9.70 9.12
C TRP A 123 16.77 10.16 8.67
N SER A 124 16.86 10.86 7.55
CA SER A 124 18.15 11.35 7.04
C SER A 124 18.92 12.25 8.03
N PRO A 125 18.28 13.22 8.72
CA PRO A 125 18.94 14.01 9.76
C PRO A 125 19.43 13.17 10.98
N MET A 126 18.86 11.98 11.19
CA MET A 126 19.30 11.06 12.26
C MET A 126 20.49 10.17 11.85
N GLY A 127 21.05 10.37 10.65
CA GLY A 127 22.23 9.66 10.17
C GLY A 127 21.91 8.42 9.30
N PHE A 128 20.72 8.38 8.71
CA PHE A 128 20.31 7.37 7.72
C PHE A 128 20.25 8.02 6.34
N PRO A 129 21.34 7.99 5.56
CA PRO A 129 21.38 8.61 4.24
C PRO A 129 20.45 7.87 3.28
N TRP A 130 19.96 8.58 2.28
CA TRP A 130 19.14 8.01 1.23
C TRP A 130 19.60 8.47 -0.15
N THR A 131 19.21 7.73 -1.17
CA THR A 131 19.47 8.05 -2.58
C THR A 131 18.25 7.67 -3.39
N ALA A 132 17.75 8.60 -4.22
CA ALA A 132 16.73 8.29 -5.21
C ALA A 132 17.36 7.49 -6.34
N VAL A 133 16.70 6.41 -6.78
CA VAL A 133 17.17 5.53 -7.85
C VAL A 133 16.06 5.27 -8.86
N ASP A 134 16.43 5.20 -10.13
CA ASP A 134 15.54 4.72 -11.17
C ASP A 134 15.53 3.18 -11.15
N LEU A 135 14.44 2.61 -10.63
CA LEU A 135 14.29 1.16 -10.50
C LEU A 135 13.84 0.49 -11.81
N THR A 136 13.63 1.25 -12.88
CA THR A 136 13.38 0.69 -14.22
C THR A 136 14.68 0.29 -14.92
N ASP A 137 15.83 0.91 -14.56
CA ASP A 137 17.15 0.59 -15.08
C ASP A 137 17.89 -0.37 -14.15
N LEU A 138 17.67 -1.67 -14.34
CA LEU A 138 18.28 -2.72 -13.52
C LEU A 138 19.80 -2.84 -13.73
N ASP A 139 20.33 -2.43 -14.89
CA ASP A 139 21.77 -2.47 -15.17
C ASP A 139 22.46 -1.33 -14.39
N ALA A 140 21.91 -0.13 -14.41
CA ALA A 140 22.39 0.98 -13.59
C ALA A 140 22.26 0.65 -12.08
N LEU A 141 21.14 0.08 -11.65
CA LEU A 141 20.95 -0.35 -10.25
C LEU A 141 22.06 -1.32 -9.81
N ARG A 142 22.46 -2.24 -10.69
CA ARG A 142 23.51 -3.24 -10.41
C ARG A 142 24.90 -2.64 -10.40
N SER A 143 25.23 -1.73 -11.35
CA SER A 143 26.55 -1.14 -11.50
C SER A 143 26.84 -0.04 -10.47
N ASP A 144 25.85 0.74 -10.11
CA ASP A 144 25.98 1.96 -9.31
C ASP A 144 25.57 1.78 -7.85
N TRP A 145 25.46 0.51 -7.38
CA TRP A 145 25.04 0.18 -6.02
C TRP A 145 26.06 0.67 -4.98
N PRO A 146 25.66 1.55 -4.02
CA PRO A 146 26.56 2.04 -2.97
C PRO A 146 26.88 0.95 -1.94
N ASP A 147 28.12 0.99 -1.39
CA ASP A 147 28.60 -0.01 -0.40
C ASP A 147 27.85 0.01 0.93
N ASP A 148 27.21 1.13 1.30
CA ASP A 148 26.56 1.35 2.59
C ASP A 148 25.05 1.17 2.58
N VAL A 149 24.49 0.50 1.55
CA VAL A 149 23.05 0.22 1.46
C VAL A 149 22.63 -0.84 2.45
N GLY A 150 21.61 -0.50 3.26
CA GLY A 150 20.96 -1.44 4.17
C GLY A 150 19.55 -1.84 3.75
N MET A 151 18.92 -0.99 2.91
CA MET A 151 17.53 -1.20 2.51
C MET A 151 17.27 -0.61 1.12
N ILE A 152 16.51 -1.32 0.32
CA ILE A 152 15.89 -0.79 -0.88
C ILE A 152 14.38 -0.72 -0.67
N TRP A 153 13.80 0.47 -0.94
CA TRP A 153 12.38 0.74 -0.79
C TRP A 153 11.75 1.00 -2.14
N LEU A 154 10.83 0.16 -2.54
CA LEU A 154 10.08 0.31 -3.78
C LEU A 154 8.58 0.36 -3.50
N GLU A 155 7.88 1.19 -4.25
CA GLU A 155 6.44 1.27 -4.34
C GLU A 155 6.05 0.88 -5.76
N THR A 156 5.12 -0.08 -5.92
CA THR A 156 4.77 -0.55 -7.26
C THR A 156 3.35 -1.12 -7.31
N PRO A 157 2.44 -0.52 -8.13
CA PRO A 157 2.62 0.71 -8.92
C PRO A 157 2.89 1.95 -8.04
N THR A 158 3.67 2.88 -8.57
CA THR A 158 4.07 4.10 -7.85
C THR A 158 2.96 5.14 -7.77
N ASN A 159 3.10 6.09 -6.86
CA ASN A 159 2.22 7.25 -6.71
C ASN A 159 3.00 8.55 -6.94
N PRO A 160 2.70 9.37 -7.98
CA PRO A 160 1.47 9.31 -8.78
C PRO A 160 1.63 8.80 -10.22
N LEU A 161 2.83 8.42 -10.68
CA LEU A 161 3.08 8.13 -12.10
C LEU A 161 2.72 6.70 -12.52
N LEU A 162 2.36 5.84 -11.56
CA LEU A 162 1.96 4.45 -11.77
C LEU A 162 3.06 3.57 -12.41
N THR A 163 4.33 3.95 -12.24
CA THR A 163 5.46 3.14 -12.70
C THR A 163 5.43 1.76 -12.00
N CYS A 164 5.68 0.70 -12.75
CA CYS A 164 5.75 -0.65 -12.21
C CYS A 164 7.16 -1.20 -12.34
N PHE A 165 7.68 -1.73 -11.24
CA PHE A 165 9.03 -2.30 -11.15
C PHE A 165 8.96 -3.83 -11.05
N ASP A 166 9.94 -4.53 -11.64
CA ASP A 166 10.10 -5.98 -11.51
C ASP A 166 10.66 -6.31 -10.12
N ILE A 167 9.75 -6.68 -9.19
CA ILE A 167 10.08 -6.97 -7.80
C ILE A 167 11.11 -8.09 -7.70
N GLU A 168 10.93 -9.18 -8.45
CA GLU A 168 11.81 -10.35 -8.39
C GLU A 168 13.24 -10.01 -8.84
N ALA A 169 13.38 -9.23 -9.92
CA ALA A 169 14.68 -8.81 -10.42
C ALA A 169 15.41 -7.89 -9.44
N ILE A 170 14.69 -6.91 -8.85
CA ILE A 170 15.24 -5.99 -7.85
C ILE A 170 15.62 -6.74 -6.57
N ALA A 171 14.76 -7.64 -6.09
CA ALA A 171 15.03 -8.45 -4.90
C ALA A 171 16.29 -9.32 -5.09
N SER A 172 16.46 -9.93 -6.26
CA SER A 172 17.68 -10.69 -6.57
C SER A 172 18.94 -9.82 -6.47
N ILE A 173 18.90 -8.60 -7.03
CA ILE A 173 20.06 -7.67 -6.99
C ILE A 173 20.37 -7.24 -5.55
N ALA A 174 19.34 -6.95 -4.76
CA ALA A 174 19.47 -6.49 -3.38
C ALA A 174 20.01 -7.60 -2.46
N HIS A 175 19.51 -8.82 -2.61
CA HIS A 175 19.94 -9.97 -1.79
C HIS A 175 21.39 -10.41 -2.08
N GLU A 176 21.90 -10.24 -3.31
CA GLU A 176 23.33 -10.44 -3.61
C GLU A 176 24.23 -9.53 -2.76
N ARG A 177 23.67 -8.48 -2.13
CA ARG A 177 24.38 -7.45 -1.35
C ARG A 177 23.86 -7.34 0.09
N ASP A 178 23.11 -8.34 0.54
CA ASP A 178 22.54 -8.43 1.90
C ASP A 178 21.66 -7.21 2.29
N ALA A 179 21.02 -6.52 1.33
CA ALA A 179 20.10 -5.43 1.60
C ALA A 179 18.67 -5.92 1.82
N ILE A 180 17.93 -5.28 2.72
CA ILE A 180 16.52 -5.57 2.99
C ILE A 180 15.65 -4.98 1.86
N VAL A 181 14.76 -5.80 1.31
CA VAL A 181 13.82 -5.39 0.25
C VAL A 181 12.45 -5.09 0.85
N VAL A 182 12.04 -3.82 0.77
CA VAL A 182 10.73 -3.35 1.23
C VAL A 182 9.87 -2.96 0.03
N VAL A 183 8.66 -3.49 -0.03
CA VAL A 183 7.68 -3.16 -1.08
C VAL A 183 6.44 -2.54 -0.45
N ASP A 184 6.13 -1.31 -0.82
CA ASP A 184 4.81 -0.73 -0.58
C ASP A 184 3.84 -1.27 -1.65
N ASN A 185 2.89 -2.08 -1.20
CA ASN A 185 1.90 -2.76 -2.04
C ASN A 185 0.51 -2.12 -1.95
N THR A 186 0.44 -0.87 -1.50
CA THR A 186 -0.82 -0.17 -1.22
C THR A 186 -1.73 -0.08 -2.44
N PHE A 187 -1.19 0.26 -3.64
CA PHE A 187 -1.99 0.42 -4.85
C PHE A 187 -2.48 -0.90 -5.44
N ALA A 188 -1.59 -1.91 -5.47
CA ALA A 188 -1.96 -3.22 -6.01
C ALA A 188 -2.83 -4.03 -5.06
N THR A 189 -2.65 -3.90 -3.75
CA THR A 189 -3.25 -4.77 -2.72
C THR A 189 -2.78 -6.23 -2.84
N PRO A 190 -2.94 -7.06 -1.80
CA PRO A 190 -2.61 -8.48 -1.90
C PRO A 190 -3.51 -9.25 -2.90
N TYR A 191 -4.59 -8.64 -3.38
CA TYR A 191 -5.45 -9.25 -4.37
C TYR A 191 -4.85 -9.22 -5.78
N LEU A 192 -4.17 -8.14 -6.14
CA LEU A 192 -3.55 -8.03 -7.46
C LEU A 192 -2.07 -8.43 -7.48
N GLN A 193 -1.34 -8.28 -6.36
CA GLN A 193 0.08 -8.53 -6.27
C GLN A 193 0.47 -9.03 -4.88
N GLN A 194 1.37 -10.00 -4.80
CA GLN A 194 1.85 -10.60 -3.55
C GLN A 194 3.38 -10.56 -3.48
N PRO A 195 3.99 -9.43 -3.08
CA PRO A 195 5.44 -9.20 -3.16
C PRO A 195 6.30 -10.20 -2.37
N ILE A 196 5.79 -10.76 -1.26
CA ILE A 196 6.49 -11.82 -0.51
C ILE A 196 6.86 -13.00 -1.42
N THR A 197 5.97 -13.38 -2.33
CA THR A 197 6.22 -14.49 -3.26
C THR A 197 7.20 -14.14 -4.38
N LEU A 198 7.52 -12.87 -4.52
CA LEU A 198 8.44 -12.31 -5.52
C LEU A 198 9.80 -11.92 -4.92
N GLY A 199 10.03 -12.24 -3.64
CA GLY A 199 11.31 -12.01 -2.96
C GLY A 199 11.37 -10.76 -2.08
N ALA A 200 10.26 -10.04 -1.85
CA ALA A 200 10.25 -8.98 -0.85
C ALA A 200 10.46 -9.56 0.56
N ASP A 201 11.33 -8.93 1.36
CA ASP A 201 11.51 -9.28 2.77
C ASP A 201 10.38 -8.72 3.64
N VAL A 202 9.92 -7.53 3.29
CA VAL A 202 8.88 -6.79 3.99
C VAL A 202 7.90 -6.18 3.00
N VAL A 203 6.61 -6.31 3.27
CA VAL A 203 5.55 -5.63 2.55
C VAL A 203 4.86 -4.64 3.47
N VAL A 204 4.62 -3.42 2.96
CA VAL A 204 3.93 -2.34 3.68
C VAL A 204 2.63 -2.01 2.98
N HIS A 205 1.61 -1.64 3.76
CA HIS A 205 0.36 -1.09 3.27
C HIS A 205 -0.10 0.10 4.08
N SER A 206 -0.63 1.10 3.41
CA SER A 206 -1.63 1.98 4.00
C SER A 206 -2.99 1.27 3.98
N ALA A 207 -3.42 0.73 5.12
CA ALA A 207 -4.73 0.09 5.24
C ALA A 207 -5.90 1.08 5.08
N THR A 208 -5.61 2.36 5.17
CA THR A 208 -6.49 3.51 4.89
C THR A 208 -7.12 3.46 3.49
N LYS A 209 -6.43 2.84 2.52
CA LYS A 209 -6.76 2.84 1.09
C LYS A 209 -7.69 1.66 0.74
N TYR A 210 -7.43 0.93 -0.31
CA TYR A 210 -8.25 -0.20 -0.78
C TYR A 210 -8.60 -1.24 0.29
N LEU A 211 -7.72 -1.46 1.29
CA LEU A 211 -7.97 -2.46 2.34
C LEU A 211 -9.17 -2.08 3.19
N GLY A 212 -9.24 -0.85 3.70
CA GLY A 212 -10.42 -0.28 4.34
C GLY A 212 -11.54 -0.05 3.32
N GLY A 213 -11.24 0.70 2.26
CA GLY A 213 -12.03 0.86 1.05
C GLY A 213 -13.31 1.69 1.18
N HIS A 214 -13.52 2.43 2.28
CA HIS A 214 -14.78 3.15 2.55
C HIS A 214 -14.56 4.57 3.12
N SER A 215 -13.35 5.12 3.00
CA SER A 215 -12.98 6.48 3.48
C SER A 215 -13.29 6.73 4.98
N ASP A 216 -13.35 5.67 5.81
CA ASP A 216 -13.82 5.72 7.19
C ASP A 216 -12.81 5.21 8.22
N VAL A 217 -11.61 4.81 7.80
CA VAL A 217 -10.56 4.27 8.67
C VAL A 217 -9.17 4.73 8.26
N LEU A 218 -8.32 4.98 9.26
CA LEU A 218 -6.90 5.20 9.11
C LEU A 218 -6.13 4.00 9.68
N GLY A 219 -5.17 3.45 8.93
CA GLY A 219 -4.40 2.29 9.39
C GLY A 219 -3.19 1.99 8.53
N GLY A 220 -2.27 1.21 9.09
CA GLY A 220 -1.10 0.67 8.42
C GLY A 220 -0.95 -0.83 8.67
N PHE A 221 -0.19 -1.49 7.81
CA PHE A 221 0.10 -2.91 7.95
C PHE A 221 1.49 -3.24 7.43
N VAL A 222 2.14 -4.18 8.08
CA VAL A 222 3.43 -4.77 7.66
C VAL A 222 3.29 -6.28 7.63
N ALA A 223 3.78 -6.90 6.56
CA ALA A 223 3.91 -8.35 6.43
C ALA A 223 5.36 -8.76 6.20
N THR A 224 5.78 -9.88 6.76
CA THR A 224 7.08 -10.51 6.51
C THR A 224 7.00 -12.02 6.72
N SER A 225 7.89 -12.77 6.06
CA SER A 225 8.07 -14.20 6.34
C SER A 225 9.39 -14.50 7.04
N ASP A 226 10.18 -13.48 7.39
CA ASP A 226 11.41 -13.59 8.15
C ASP A 226 11.13 -13.47 9.66
N ASP A 227 11.49 -14.49 10.44
CA ASP A 227 11.20 -14.54 11.87
C ASP A 227 11.99 -13.49 12.67
N GLU A 228 13.24 -13.20 12.28
CA GLU A 228 14.09 -12.20 12.93
C GLU A 228 13.57 -10.78 12.70
N LEU A 229 13.19 -10.46 11.45
CA LEU A 229 12.56 -9.19 11.13
C LEU A 229 11.23 -9.04 11.87
N ALA A 230 10.41 -10.08 11.92
CA ALA A 230 9.12 -10.05 12.62
C ALA A 230 9.29 -9.81 14.14
N GLU A 231 10.28 -10.43 14.78
CA GLU A 231 10.58 -10.22 16.20
C GLU A 231 10.95 -8.76 16.46
N HIS A 232 11.85 -8.20 15.66
CA HIS A 232 12.27 -6.81 15.80
C HIS A 232 11.12 -5.82 15.54
N LEU A 233 10.35 -6.03 14.48
CA LEU A 233 9.17 -5.21 14.14
C LEU A 233 8.14 -5.24 15.28
N ARG A 234 7.88 -6.40 15.86
CA ARG A 234 6.94 -6.55 16.98
C ARG A 234 7.45 -5.87 18.25
N PHE A 235 8.75 -6.01 18.54
CA PHE A 235 9.38 -5.31 19.66
C PHE A 235 9.25 -3.79 19.51
N THR A 236 9.60 -3.25 18.35
CA THR A 236 9.55 -1.79 18.11
C THR A 236 8.13 -1.26 18.00
N GLN A 237 7.18 -2.03 17.45
CA GLN A 237 5.74 -1.71 17.49
C GLN A 237 5.25 -1.50 18.92
N ASN A 238 5.56 -2.46 19.82
CA ASN A 238 5.17 -2.37 21.23
C ASN A 238 5.88 -1.24 21.97
N ALA A 239 7.21 -1.08 21.74
CA ALA A 239 8.03 -0.08 22.42
C ALA A 239 7.66 1.36 22.01
N ALA A 240 7.44 1.60 20.72
CA ALA A 240 7.03 2.91 20.20
C ALA A 240 5.52 3.17 20.39
N GLY A 241 4.71 2.11 20.44
CA GLY A 241 3.29 2.19 20.78
C GLY A 241 2.37 2.62 19.66
N ALA A 242 2.79 2.60 18.39
CA ALA A 242 2.01 3.05 17.23
C ALA A 242 0.97 2.00 16.76
N VAL A 243 0.26 1.39 17.70
CA VAL A 243 -0.78 0.37 17.44
C VAL A 243 -2.14 1.00 17.11
N PRO A 244 -2.94 0.38 16.21
CA PRO A 244 -4.28 0.88 15.89
C PRO A 244 -5.28 0.57 17.01
N GLY A 245 -6.36 1.31 17.05
CA GLY A 245 -7.52 1.00 17.88
C GLY A 245 -8.24 -0.28 17.41
N PRO A 246 -8.88 -1.03 18.31
CA PRO A 246 -9.59 -2.25 17.92
C PRO A 246 -10.80 -1.99 17.00
N PHE A 247 -11.40 -0.80 17.07
CA PHE A 247 -12.48 -0.43 16.16
C PHE A 247 -11.97 -0.19 14.75
N ASP A 248 -10.80 0.43 14.59
CA ASP A 248 -10.15 0.62 13.29
C ASP A 248 -9.77 -0.74 12.67
N CYS A 249 -9.22 -1.66 13.50
CA CYS A 249 -8.94 -3.03 13.04
C CYS A 249 -10.23 -3.73 12.54
N TYR A 250 -11.34 -3.57 13.25
CA TYR A 250 -12.62 -4.14 12.85
C TYR A 250 -13.12 -3.58 11.51
N LEU A 251 -13.02 -2.26 11.29
CA LEU A 251 -13.40 -1.63 10.02
C LEU A 251 -12.58 -2.15 8.85
N VAL A 252 -11.26 -2.27 9.02
CA VAL A 252 -10.39 -2.83 7.97
C VAL A 252 -10.74 -4.29 7.71
N MET A 253 -10.90 -5.15 8.74
CA MET A 253 -11.34 -6.54 8.56
C MET A 253 -12.65 -6.64 7.79
N ARG A 254 -13.59 -5.74 8.08
CA ARG A 254 -14.87 -5.67 7.35
C ARG A 254 -14.67 -5.31 5.88
N GLY A 255 -13.80 -4.33 5.59
CA GLY A 255 -13.41 -3.93 4.23
C GLY A 255 -12.77 -5.07 3.44
N LEU A 256 -11.84 -5.80 4.07
CA LEU A 256 -11.11 -6.91 3.45
C LEU A 256 -12.02 -8.02 2.92
N LYS A 257 -13.15 -8.30 3.58
CA LYS A 257 -14.10 -9.35 3.15
C LYS A 257 -14.67 -9.11 1.75
N THR A 258 -14.67 -7.88 1.28
CA THR A 258 -15.15 -7.49 -0.05
C THR A 258 -14.03 -6.99 -0.96
N LEU A 259 -12.76 -7.10 -0.56
CA LEU A 259 -11.64 -6.57 -1.33
C LEU A 259 -11.61 -7.11 -2.75
N ALA A 260 -11.75 -8.42 -2.94
CA ALA A 260 -11.71 -9.05 -4.26
C ALA A 260 -12.75 -8.47 -5.22
N VAL A 261 -14.03 -8.43 -4.81
CA VAL A 261 -15.12 -7.94 -5.66
C VAL A 261 -15.05 -6.42 -5.89
N ARG A 262 -14.48 -5.67 -4.95
CA ARG A 262 -14.23 -4.23 -5.15
C ARG A 262 -13.09 -4.02 -6.13
N MET A 263 -11.97 -4.74 -5.99
CA MET A 263 -10.84 -4.61 -6.90
C MET A 263 -11.19 -5.01 -8.33
N ASP A 264 -11.97 -6.08 -8.52
CA ASP A 264 -12.46 -6.46 -9.86
C ASP A 264 -13.27 -5.30 -10.49
N ARG A 265 -14.17 -4.65 -9.74
CA ARG A 265 -14.96 -3.51 -10.22
C ARG A 265 -14.10 -2.25 -10.43
N HIS A 266 -13.16 -1.94 -9.54
CA HIS A 266 -12.20 -0.84 -9.73
C HIS A 266 -11.42 -0.99 -11.03
N CYS A 267 -10.88 -2.19 -11.30
CA CYS A 267 -10.16 -2.47 -12.53
C CYS A 267 -11.05 -2.36 -13.78
N GLU A 268 -12.28 -2.85 -13.73
CA GLU A 268 -13.27 -2.74 -14.82
C GLU A 268 -13.57 -1.28 -15.13
N ASN A 269 -13.89 -0.48 -14.11
CA ASN A 269 -14.22 0.94 -14.27
C ASN A 269 -13.00 1.75 -14.74
N ALA A 270 -11.80 1.44 -14.22
CA ALA A 270 -10.57 2.10 -14.65
C ALA A 270 -10.31 1.91 -16.16
N ARG A 271 -10.56 0.72 -16.70
CA ARG A 271 -10.44 0.46 -18.14
C ARG A 271 -11.40 1.34 -18.97
N ALA A 272 -12.67 1.45 -18.56
CA ALA A 272 -13.64 2.29 -19.27
C ALA A 272 -13.21 3.77 -19.25
N VAL A 273 -12.68 4.26 -18.14
CA VAL A 273 -12.16 5.63 -18.03
C VAL A 273 -10.89 5.82 -18.88
N VAL A 274 -9.98 4.84 -18.89
CA VAL A 274 -8.77 4.87 -19.74
C VAL A 274 -9.13 4.92 -21.21
N ASP A 275 -10.13 4.16 -21.66
CA ASP A 275 -10.59 4.17 -23.05
C ASP A 275 -11.09 5.58 -23.48
N LEU A 276 -11.78 6.30 -22.60
CA LEU A 276 -12.14 7.70 -22.82
C LEU A 276 -10.89 8.58 -22.93
N LEU A 277 -9.99 8.51 -21.95
CA LEU A 277 -8.82 9.39 -21.84
C LEU A 277 -7.86 9.26 -23.03
N VAL A 278 -7.60 8.03 -23.48
CA VAL A 278 -6.71 7.76 -24.63
C VAL A 278 -7.23 8.39 -25.92
N GLY A 279 -8.55 8.48 -26.09
CA GLY A 279 -9.19 9.06 -27.27
C GLY A 279 -9.43 10.57 -27.21
N HIS A 280 -9.18 11.24 -26.08
CA HIS A 280 -9.59 12.63 -25.86
C HIS A 280 -8.52 13.65 -26.27
N ASP A 281 -8.89 14.66 -27.09
CA ASP A 281 -7.96 15.65 -27.64
C ASP A 281 -7.25 16.52 -26.58
N ALA A 282 -7.87 16.76 -25.43
CA ALA A 282 -7.30 17.54 -24.33
C ALA A 282 -6.23 16.77 -23.52
N VAL A 283 -6.17 15.44 -23.66
CA VAL A 283 -5.23 14.58 -22.93
C VAL A 283 -3.95 14.37 -23.76
N GLU A 284 -2.80 14.61 -23.14
CA GLU A 284 -1.51 14.41 -23.78
C GLU A 284 -1.02 12.97 -23.65
N THR A 285 -1.08 12.42 -22.42
CA THR A 285 -0.58 11.09 -22.10
C THR A 285 -1.43 10.49 -21.00
N VAL A 286 -1.76 9.21 -21.13
CA VAL A 286 -2.40 8.42 -20.08
C VAL A 286 -1.36 7.48 -19.47
N LEU A 287 -1.23 7.52 -18.16
CA LEU A 287 -0.35 6.64 -17.38
C LEU A 287 -1.23 5.56 -16.72
N TYR A 288 -1.24 4.38 -17.31
CA TYR A 288 -1.96 3.22 -16.79
C TYR A 288 -1.23 1.94 -17.19
N PRO A 289 -0.87 1.05 -16.25
CA PRO A 289 0.04 -0.06 -16.53
C PRO A 289 -0.48 -1.08 -17.56
N GLN A 290 -1.77 -1.10 -17.87
CA GLN A 290 -2.33 -1.94 -18.94
C GLN A 290 -1.92 -1.48 -20.34
N LEU A 291 -1.62 -0.20 -20.53
CA LEU A 291 -1.28 0.33 -21.86
C LEU A 291 0.06 -0.24 -22.33
N PRO A 292 0.15 -0.78 -23.57
CA PRO A 292 1.38 -1.41 -24.06
C PRO A 292 2.61 -0.49 -24.08
N ASP A 293 2.37 0.83 -24.24
CA ASP A 293 3.43 1.83 -24.29
C ASP A 293 3.84 2.34 -22.88
N HIS A 294 3.18 1.87 -21.82
CA HIS A 294 3.53 2.22 -20.46
C HIS A 294 4.87 1.57 -20.06
N PRO A 295 5.85 2.32 -19.54
CA PRO A 295 7.21 1.80 -19.27
C PRO A 295 7.23 0.56 -18.36
N GLY A 296 6.30 0.48 -17.40
CA GLY A 296 6.16 -0.64 -16.47
C GLY A 296 5.20 -1.75 -16.91
N HIS A 297 4.67 -1.72 -18.16
CA HIS A 297 3.68 -2.71 -18.63
C HIS A 297 4.15 -4.15 -18.48
N ALA A 298 5.38 -4.45 -18.91
CA ALA A 298 5.92 -5.80 -18.87
C ALA A 298 6.06 -6.32 -17.42
N ALA A 299 6.51 -5.49 -16.50
CA ALA A 299 6.61 -5.83 -15.07
C ALA A 299 5.22 -6.06 -14.47
N ALA A 300 4.27 -5.15 -14.71
CA ALA A 300 2.88 -5.30 -14.25
C ALA A 300 2.23 -6.58 -14.79
N ALA A 301 2.32 -6.83 -16.09
CA ALA A 301 1.75 -8.03 -16.73
C ALA A 301 2.37 -9.34 -16.23
N LYS A 302 3.66 -9.31 -15.79
CA LYS A 302 4.35 -10.47 -15.22
C LYS A 302 3.87 -10.81 -13.81
N GLN A 303 3.66 -9.80 -12.96
CA GLN A 303 3.55 -9.97 -11.51
C GLN A 303 2.18 -9.62 -10.92
N MET A 304 1.34 -8.88 -11.65
CA MET A 304 0.01 -8.47 -11.19
C MET A 304 -1.09 -9.29 -11.88
N LYS A 305 -2.17 -9.53 -11.13
CA LYS A 305 -3.37 -10.20 -11.66
C LYS A 305 -4.17 -9.30 -12.61
N ASP A 306 -4.20 -7.99 -12.34
CA ASP A 306 -4.83 -6.93 -13.13
C ASP A 306 -4.13 -5.60 -12.79
N PHE A 307 -4.47 -4.50 -13.46
CA PHE A 307 -3.69 -3.25 -13.47
C PHE A 307 -4.16 -2.17 -12.49
N GLY A 308 -5.18 -2.47 -11.66
CA GLY A 308 -5.65 -1.61 -10.57
C GLY A 308 -6.68 -0.56 -10.98
N GLY A 309 -7.12 0.20 -9.96
CA GLY A 309 -8.15 1.25 -10.10
C GLY A 309 -7.58 2.67 -10.11
N MET A 310 -6.25 2.84 -10.11
CA MET A 310 -5.61 4.16 -10.20
C MET A 310 -5.28 4.49 -11.65
N VAL A 311 -5.58 5.72 -12.07
CA VAL A 311 -5.22 6.23 -13.40
C VAL A 311 -4.63 7.62 -13.23
N SER A 312 -3.53 7.91 -13.91
CA SER A 312 -2.98 9.26 -14.02
C SER A 312 -2.92 9.69 -15.48
N PHE A 313 -3.06 10.98 -15.74
CA PHE A 313 -2.97 11.49 -17.09
C PHE A 313 -2.44 12.93 -17.11
N ARG A 314 -1.81 13.33 -18.22
CA ARG A 314 -1.26 14.66 -18.42
C ARG A 314 -2.13 15.46 -19.39
N MET A 315 -2.27 16.74 -19.10
CA MET A 315 -3.13 17.64 -19.86
C MET A 315 -2.34 18.47 -20.87
N ARG A 316 -2.77 18.54 -22.14
CA ARG A 316 -2.14 19.38 -23.17
C ARG A 316 -2.15 20.87 -22.84
N GLY A 317 -3.14 21.33 -22.07
CA GLY A 317 -3.24 22.71 -21.60
C GLY A 317 -2.39 23.04 -20.37
N GLY A 318 -1.49 22.12 -19.95
CA GLY A 318 -0.60 22.32 -18.83
C GLY A 318 -1.32 22.38 -17.47
N LYS A 319 -0.66 22.99 -16.48
CA LYS A 319 -1.14 23.10 -15.10
C LYS A 319 -2.56 23.65 -14.98
N GLU A 320 -2.88 24.73 -15.70
CA GLU A 320 -4.20 25.37 -15.60
C GLU A 320 -5.32 24.47 -16.09
N ALA A 321 -5.08 23.67 -17.13
CA ALA A 321 -6.05 22.69 -17.63
C ALA A 321 -6.21 21.54 -16.62
N ALA A 322 -5.12 21.03 -16.07
CA ALA A 322 -5.15 19.99 -15.06
C ALA A 322 -5.96 20.40 -13.83
N MET A 323 -5.75 21.61 -13.33
CA MET A 323 -6.52 22.15 -12.20
C MET A 323 -7.99 22.31 -12.53
N ARG A 324 -8.32 22.88 -13.73
CA ARG A 324 -9.74 23.04 -14.15
C ARG A 324 -10.47 21.70 -14.27
N VAL A 325 -9.86 20.67 -14.86
CA VAL A 325 -10.48 19.35 -14.93
C VAL A 325 -10.77 18.83 -13.52
N ALA A 326 -9.78 18.89 -12.62
CA ALA A 326 -9.96 18.42 -11.25
C ALA A 326 -11.04 19.17 -10.46
N GLU A 327 -11.29 20.44 -10.78
CA GLU A 327 -12.32 21.30 -10.16
C GLU A 327 -13.70 21.19 -10.83
N SER A 328 -13.80 20.55 -12.00
CA SER A 328 -15.02 20.58 -12.84
C SER A 328 -15.82 19.28 -12.81
N THR A 329 -15.29 18.20 -12.23
CA THR A 329 -15.99 16.94 -12.05
C THR A 329 -17.09 17.05 -10.99
N SER A 330 -18.14 16.25 -11.13
CA SER A 330 -19.28 16.20 -10.20
C SER A 330 -19.35 14.90 -9.40
N LEU A 331 -18.97 13.78 -10.01
CA LEU A 331 -18.91 12.48 -9.35
C LEU A 331 -17.51 12.18 -8.78
N PHE A 332 -16.46 12.47 -9.57
CA PHE A 332 -15.11 12.42 -9.01
C PHE A 332 -14.93 13.56 -8.01
N THR A 333 -14.93 13.24 -6.73
CA THR A 333 -14.74 14.24 -5.67
C THR A 333 -13.29 14.74 -5.65
N LEU A 334 -13.10 16.06 -5.72
CA LEU A 334 -11.78 16.68 -5.54
C LEU A 334 -11.33 16.51 -4.09
N ALA A 335 -10.44 15.58 -3.85
CA ALA A 335 -9.92 15.27 -2.52
C ALA A 335 -8.62 14.48 -2.59
N GLU A 336 -7.83 14.56 -1.52
CA GLU A 336 -6.71 13.64 -1.29
C GLU A 336 -7.22 12.24 -0.94
N SER A 337 -6.34 11.25 -1.02
CA SER A 337 -6.58 9.84 -0.77
C SER A 337 -6.93 9.06 -2.03
N LEU A 338 -7.32 7.78 -1.87
CA LEU A 338 -7.61 6.86 -2.98
C LEU A 338 -8.18 5.53 -2.47
N GLY A 339 -8.68 4.71 -3.39
CA GLY A 339 -8.95 3.29 -3.14
C GLY A 339 -10.25 3.01 -2.38
N ALA A 340 -11.10 4.01 -2.20
CA ALA A 340 -12.42 3.86 -1.65
C ALA A 340 -13.47 3.55 -2.74
N VAL A 341 -14.67 3.18 -2.32
CA VAL A 341 -15.79 2.87 -3.21
C VAL A 341 -16.21 4.07 -4.06
N GLU A 342 -16.07 5.29 -3.54
CA GLU A 342 -16.27 6.54 -4.26
C GLU A 342 -15.05 6.95 -5.08
N SER A 343 -15.29 7.55 -6.25
CA SER A 343 -14.26 8.07 -7.15
C SER A 343 -13.69 9.40 -6.64
N LEU A 344 -12.36 9.53 -6.67
CA LEU A 344 -11.63 10.73 -6.26
C LEU A 344 -10.76 11.25 -7.39
N ILE A 345 -10.54 12.57 -7.42
CA ILE A 345 -9.65 13.25 -8.36
C ILE A 345 -8.74 14.23 -7.59
N GLU A 346 -7.49 14.34 -8.01
CA GLU A 346 -6.57 15.33 -7.44
C GLU A 346 -5.55 15.84 -8.47
N HIS A 347 -4.98 17.00 -8.16
CA HIS A 347 -3.78 17.53 -8.80
C HIS A 347 -2.57 17.24 -7.88
N PRO A 348 -1.76 16.19 -8.14
CA PRO A 348 -0.74 15.74 -7.20
C PRO A 348 0.28 16.81 -6.82
N GLY A 349 0.77 17.58 -7.79
CA GLY A 349 1.77 18.63 -7.56
C GLY A 349 1.31 19.74 -6.61
N ALA A 350 0.01 20.06 -6.57
CA ALA A 350 -0.54 21.10 -5.69
C ALA A 350 -1.15 20.56 -4.39
N MET A 351 -1.35 19.24 -4.27
CA MET A 351 -2.04 18.62 -3.13
C MET A 351 -1.12 17.66 -2.37
N THR A 352 -0.86 16.48 -2.87
CA THR A 352 -0.20 15.40 -2.12
C THR A 352 1.33 15.37 -2.25
N HIS A 353 1.92 15.95 -3.31
CA HIS A 353 3.35 15.89 -3.62
C HIS A 353 4.09 17.24 -3.49
N MET A 354 3.51 18.25 -2.84
CA MET A 354 4.19 19.53 -2.61
C MET A 354 5.55 19.41 -1.92
N SER A 355 5.73 18.40 -1.07
CA SER A 355 7.01 18.15 -0.38
C SER A 355 8.11 17.65 -1.29
N ALA A 356 7.78 17.18 -2.49
CA ALA A 356 8.71 16.67 -3.49
C ALA A 356 9.18 17.76 -4.47
N ALA A 357 8.57 18.96 -4.46
CA ALA A 357 8.94 20.05 -5.35
C ALA A 357 10.44 20.40 -5.23
N GLY A 358 11.13 20.52 -6.37
CA GLY A 358 12.57 20.77 -6.44
C GLY A 358 13.45 19.59 -6.02
N SER A 359 12.89 18.41 -5.80
CA SER A 359 13.60 17.17 -5.48
C SER A 359 13.67 16.23 -6.69
N PRO A 360 14.44 15.12 -6.61
CA PRO A 360 14.42 14.07 -7.64
C PRO A 360 13.06 13.38 -7.81
N LEU A 361 12.11 13.59 -6.89
CA LEU A 361 10.75 13.04 -6.92
C LEU A 361 9.69 14.08 -7.31
N GLU A 362 10.10 15.19 -7.96
CA GLU A 362 9.16 16.21 -8.44
C GLU A 362 8.24 15.65 -9.53
N VAL A 363 6.94 15.94 -9.41
CA VAL A 363 5.90 15.46 -10.34
C VAL A 363 5.54 16.52 -11.38
N PRO A 364 5.10 16.13 -12.61
CA PRO A 364 4.69 17.08 -13.64
C PRO A 364 3.52 17.98 -13.18
N ASP A 365 3.59 19.26 -13.50
CA ASP A 365 2.57 20.26 -13.14
C ASP A 365 1.23 20.08 -13.88
N ASP A 366 1.24 19.38 -15.01
CA ASP A 366 0.07 19.10 -15.84
C ASP A 366 -0.60 17.76 -15.52
N LEU A 367 -0.17 17.10 -14.42
CA LEU A 367 -0.63 15.79 -14.02
C LEU A 367 -1.95 15.86 -13.23
N VAL A 368 -2.89 15.01 -13.61
CA VAL A 368 -4.10 14.68 -12.84
C VAL A 368 -4.04 13.22 -12.44
N ARG A 369 -4.37 12.90 -11.20
CA ARG A 369 -4.54 11.51 -10.73
C ARG A 369 -5.98 11.27 -10.31
N ILE A 370 -6.55 10.17 -10.74
CA ILE A 370 -7.88 9.72 -10.34
C ILE A 370 -7.79 8.35 -9.66
N SER A 371 -8.58 8.19 -8.62
CA SER A 371 -8.90 6.93 -8.00
C SER A 371 -10.29 6.54 -8.47
N VAL A 372 -10.38 5.60 -9.37
CA VAL A 372 -11.66 5.18 -9.97
C VAL A 372 -12.38 4.27 -9.00
N GLY A 373 -13.57 4.66 -8.59
CA GLY A 373 -14.43 3.93 -7.63
C GLY A 373 -15.21 2.79 -8.28
N ILE A 374 -16.29 2.38 -7.61
CA ILE A 374 -17.12 1.24 -8.05
C ILE A 374 -18.53 1.65 -8.48
N GLU A 375 -18.74 2.92 -8.76
CA GLU A 375 -19.96 3.48 -9.33
C GLU A 375 -20.27 2.86 -10.69
N ASP A 376 -21.37 3.24 -11.33
CA ASP A 376 -21.67 2.83 -12.69
C ASP A 376 -20.66 3.44 -13.67
N ALA A 377 -20.00 2.60 -14.47
CA ALA A 377 -18.91 3.01 -15.36
C ALA A 377 -19.34 4.11 -16.36
N SER A 378 -20.57 4.03 -16.88
CA SER A 378 -21.12 5.04 -17.78
C SER A 378 -21.16 6.43 -17.15
N ASP A 379 -21.57 6.51 -15.89
CA ASP A 379 -21.71 7.78 -15.18
C ASP A 379 -20.34 8.42 -14.93
N LEU A 380 -19.33 7.60 -14.58
CA LEU A 380 -17.95 8.05 -14.42
C LEU A 380 -17.35 8.57 -15.74
N VAL A 381 -17.59 7.87 -16.83
CA VAL A 381 -17.13 8.27 -18.17
C VAL A 381 -17.81 9.58 -18.58
N ASP A 382 -19.12 9.72 -18.40
CA ASP A 382 -19.88 10.93 -18.77
C ASP A 382 -19.45 12.15 -17.93
N ASP A 383 -19.20 11.98 -16.61
CA ASP A 383 -18.73 13.05 -15.72
C ASP A 383 -17.36 13.58 -16.16
N LEU A 384 -16.41 12.66 -16.39
CA LEU A 384 -15.05 13.03 -16.80
C LEU A 384 -15.01 13.61 -18.22
N ALA A 385 -15.79 13.07 -19.17
CA ALA A 385 -15.94 13.63 -20.53
C ALA A 385 -16.46 15.06 -20.47
N THR A 386 -17.52 15.30 -19.68
CA THR A 386 -18.07 16.64 -19.48
C THR A 386 -17.03 17.62 -18.95
N ALA A 387 -16.23 17.20 -17.94
CA ALA A 387 -15.18 18.05 -17.37
C ALA A 387 -14.05 18.36 -18.37
N LEU A 388 -13.69 17.40 -19.24
CA LEU A 388 -12.69 17.56 -20.29
C LEU A 388 -13.16 18.43 -21.45
N ASP A 389 -14.44 18.36 -21.84
CA ASP A 389 -15.04 19.13 -22.96
C ASP A 389 -15.23 20.61 -22.60
N HIS A 390 -15.27 20.96 -21.31
CA HIS A 390 -15.47 22.34 -20.84
C HIS A 390 -14.16 23.13 -20.59
N LEU A 391 -13.03 22.63 -21.07
CA LEU A 391 -11.71 23.33 -20.99
C LEU A 391 -11.61 24.51 -22.01
#